data_3fbf3307a6c4c4d3db461b237b618fa3
#
_entry.id   3fbf3307a6c4c4d3db461b237b618fa3
#
_cell.length_a   1.000
_cell.length_b   1.000
_cell.length_c   1.000
_cell.angle_alpha   90.00
_cell.angle_beta   90.00
_cell.angle_gamma   90.00
#
_symmetry.space_group_name_H-M   'P 1'
#
loop_
_entity.id
_entity.type
_entity.pdbx_description
1 polymer ?
#
loop_
_entity_poly.entity_id
_entity_poly.type
_entity_poly.pdbx_seq_one_letter_code
_entity_poly.pdbx_strand_id
1 'polypeptide(L)'
;VHFTWKRIQKPNIMRRKAYFKLLVVGILSATFVVIVFLLSENELHRNNAFIRRYPQYPVLNKYNLPIKFNSYYIAGYENEKLYLGNTTAPLHLLEVNIKTKDTTHITIKLDETDLPFRSVNIKFHAPYFFVMDGAIPFIFRGRIGDWKANLWMKDKAYFDKAIPIDTNKLYINTISTQTHMRTLGHIEKLDNFRIVLNTDILEKQIDGVFDVDGIMAVSPNNQTLGYIYFYRNQFMLMDSDLELIKRQNTIDTVQKAQIKLSEINIKGESEMKAPPLVVNRMATIYNDLLFINSNRLGKYELKSMLKEASIIDVYNWKKGSYEFSFYLYNIGNEAIKEFSVYDNYLIALIDDELSIYELTKKYFSKYPSYQDPQKINTKNPNIK
;
A
#
# COMPACT_ATOMS: atom_id res chain seq x y z
N VAL A 1 -38.27 -13.87 -97.43
CA VAL A 1 -37.66 -14.71 -96.34
C VAL A 1 -37.25 -13.80 -95.20
N HIS A 2 -38.07 -13.72 -94.15
CA HIS A 2 -37.76 -12.95 -92.94
C HIS A 2 -37.02 -13.83 -91.95
N PHE A 3 -35.78 -13.52 -91.61
CA PHE A 3 -35.04 -14.12 -90.51
C PHE A 3 -35.24 -13.26 -89.30
N THR A 4 -35.96 -13.76 -88.29
CA THR A 4 -36.06 -13.16 -86.95
C THR A 4 -35.01 -13.78 -86.05
N TRP A 5 -34.02 -12.96 -85.57
CA TRP A 5 -33.06 -13.33 -84.55
C TRP A 5 -33.71 -13.31 -83.16
N LYS A 6 -33.90 -14.46 -82.59
CA LYS A 6 -34.25 -14.57 -81.16
C LYS A 6 -33.04 -14.20 -80.28
N ARG A 7 -33.12 -13.09 -79.64
CA ARG A 7 -32.16 -12.64 -78.63
C ARG A 7 -32.19 -13.60 -77.47
N ILE A 8 -31.10 -14.33 -77.18
CA ILE A 8 -30.92 -15.22 -76.07
C ILE A 8 -30.73 -14.37 -74.81
N GLN A 9 -31.78 -14.27 -73.97
CA GLN A 9 -31.69 -13.68 -72.67
C GLN A 9 -31.08 -14.72 -71.67
N LYS A 10 -29.78 -14.79 -71.53
CA LYS A 10 -29.09 -15.45 -70.43
C LYS A 10 -28.12 -14.49 -69.79
N PRO A 11 -28.56 -13.58 -68.91
CA PRO A 11 -27.65 -13.03 -67.93
C PRO A 11 -28.18 -12.90 -66.50
N ASN A 12 -29.48 -13.04 -66.22
CA ASN A 12 -30.03 -12.69 -64.93
C ASN A 12 -29.72 -13.72 -63.80
N ILE A 13 -29.61 -15.00 -64.14
CA ILE A 13 -29.36 -16.06 -63.13
C ILE A 13 -27.90 -16.07 -62.69
N MET A 14 -26.92 -15.86 -63.53
CA MET A 14 -25.52 -15.75 -63.19
C MET A 14 -25.24 -14.49 -62.35
N ARG A 15 -25.84 -13.37 -62.69
CA ARG A 15 -25.71 -12.12 -61.89
C ARG A 15 -26.33 -12.29 -60.48
N ARG A 16 -27.49 -12.91 -60.36
CA ARG A 16 -28.11 -13.20 -59.03
C ARG A 16 -27.24 -14.11 -58.17
N LYS A 17 -26.63 -15.15 -58.73
CA LYS A 17 -25.69 -16.03 -58.01
C LYS A 17 -24.43 -15.30 -57.57
N ALA A 18 -23.91 -14.37 -58.40
CA ALA A 18 -22.76 -13.53 -58.05
C ALA A 18 -23.10 -12.55 -56.92
N TYR A 19 -24.22 -11.87 -56.98
CA TYR A 19 -24.68 -10.98 -55.90
C TYR A 19 -24.94 -11.75 -54.59
N PHE A 20 -25.52 -12.94 -54.67
CA PHE A 20 -25.72 -13.81 -53.49
C PHE A 20 -24.38 -14.21 -52.85
N LYS A 21 -23.37 -14.59 -53.66
CA LYS A 21 -22.02 -14.89 -53.14
C LYS A 21 -21.36 -13.67 -52.50
N LEU A 22 -21.47 -12.49 -53.10
CA LEU A 22 -20.96 -11.24 -52.51
C LEU A 22 -21.65 -10.89 -51.20
N LEU A 23 -22.96 -11.08 -51.13
CA LEU A 23 -23.71 -10.86 -49.88
C LEU A 23 -23.28 -11.84 -48.76
N VAL A 24 -23.10 -13.12 -49.10
CA VAL A 24 -22.61 -14.13 -48.13
C VAL A 24 -21.19 -13.80 -47.66
N VAL A 25 -20.28 -13.41 -48.56
CA VAL A 25 -18.94 -13.00 -48.19
C VAL A 25 -18.97 -11.74 -47.31
N GLY A 26 -19.81 -10.77 -47.62
CA GLY A 26 -20.00 -9.56 -46.81
C GLY A 26 -20.50 -9.88 -45.39
N ILE A 27 -21.49 -10.76 -45.29
CA ILE A 27 -22.02 -11.21 -43.97
C ILE A 27 -20.92 -11.95 -43.20
N LEU A 28 -20.20 -12.87 -43.83
CA LEU A 28 -19.11 -13.62 -43.15
C LEU A 28 -17.99 -12.69 -42.69
N SER A 29 -17.59 -11.70 -43.51
CA SER A 29 -16.61 -10.69 -43.09
C SER A 29 -17.10 -9.86 -41.92
N ALA A 30 -18.32 -9.38 -41.95
CA ALA A 30 -18.90 -8.61 -40.83
C ALA A 30 -19.00 -9.45 -39.58
N THR A 31 -19.46 -10.70 -39.69
CA THR A 31 -19.54 -11.64 -38.55
C THR A 31 -18.15 -11.94 -37.97
N PHE A 32 -17.15 -12.13 -38.85
CA PHE A 32 -15.76 -12.33 -38.38
C PHE A 32 -15.23 -11.12 -37.62
N VAL A 33 -15.43 -9.91 -38.10
CA VAL A 33 -15.03 -8.67 -37.39
C VAL A 33 -15.75 -8.55 -36.07
N VAL A 34 -17.05 -8.84 -36.00
CA VAL A 34 -17.81 -8.83 -34.73
C VAL A 34 -17.30 -9.88 -33.77
N ILE A 35 -17.00 -11.09 -34.22
CA ILE A 35 -16.42 -12.14 -33.38
C ILE A 35 -15.06 -11.72 -32.82
N VAL A 36 -14.16 -11.18 -33.69
CA VAL A 36 -12.84 -10.69 -33.24
C VAL A 36 -12.99 -9.54 -32.25
N PHE A 37 -13.93 -8.62 -32.48
CA PHE A 37 -14.25 -7.53 -31.57
C PHE A 37 -14.75 -8.07 -30.23
N LEU A 38 -15.72 -8.99 -30.22
CA LEU A 38 -16.24 -9.59 -28.97
C LEU A 38 -15.17 -10.38 -28.22
N LEU A 39 -14.28 -11.09 -28.90
CA LEU A 39 -13.15 -11.77 -28.26
C LEU A 39 -12.14 -10.78 -27.68
N SER A 40 -11.84 -9.71 -28.40
CA SER A 40 -10.99 -8.62 -27.91
C SER A 40 -11.62 -7.91 -26.72
N GLU A 41 -12.91 -7.59 -26.80
CA GLU A 41 -13.67 -6.98 -25.70
C GLU A 41 -13.67 -7.87 -24.45
N ASN A 42 -13.81 -9.19 -24.62
CA ASN A 42 -13.76 -10.15 -23.51
C ASN A 42 -12.39 -10.21 -22.82
N GLU A 43 -11.29 -10.03 -23.54
CA GLU A 43 -9.95 -9.93 -22.95
C GLU A 43 -9.75 -8.59 -22.24
N LEU A 44 -10.23 -7.49 -22.81
CA LEU A 44 -10.14 -6.15 -22.23
C LEU A 44 -11.06 -5.96 -21.01
N HIS A 45 -12.23 -6.65 -20.97
CA HIS A 45 -13.24 -6.52 -19.90
C HIS A 45 -13.11 -7.56 -18.77
N ARG A 46 -12.09 -8.43 -18.79
CA ARG A 46 -11.82 -9.36 -17.69
C ARG A 46 -11.32 -8.66 -16.41
N ASN A 47 -10.82 -7.44 -16.52
CA ASN A 47 -10.34 -6.66 -15.40
C ASN A 47 -11.46 -5.81 -14.80
N ASN A 48 -11.14 -5.12 -13.70
CA ASN A 48 -12.08 -4.30 -12.96
C ASN A 48 -12.53 -3.05 -13.73
N ALA A 49 -13.65 -2.45 -13.38
CA ALA A 49 -14.25 -1.33 -14.12
C ALA A 49 -13.49 0.01 -14.00
N PHE A 50 -12.63 0.17 -12.99
CA PHE A 50 -11.90 1.41 -12.76
C PHE A 50 -10.72 1.60 -13.73
N ILE A 51 -10.37 2.87 -13.97
CA ILE A 51 -9.30 3.26 -14.88
C ILE A 51 -8.27 4.08 -14.13
N ARG A 52 -6.98 3.75 -14.33
CA ARG A 52 -5.85 4.50 -13.79
C ARG A 52 -5.30 5.50 -14.78
N ARG A 53 -4.71 6.57 -14.24
CA ARG A 53 -3.95 7.56 -15.00
C ARG A 53 -2.47 7.37 -14.69
N TYR A 54 -1.67 7.06 -15.70
CA TYR A 54 -0.24 6.85 -15.57
C TYR A 54 0.52 8.03 -16.20
N PRO A 55 0.96 9.02 -15.41
CA PRO A 55 1.82 10.08 -15.91
C PRO A 55 3.22 9.54 -16.20
N GLN A 56 3.97 10.24 -17.06
CA GLN A 56 5.33 9.85 -17.40
C GLN A 56 6.30 10.21 -16.26
N TYR A 57 6.99 9.21 -15.72
CA TYR A 57 8.07 9.35 -14.73
C TYR A 57 7.71 10.19 -13.49
N PRO A 58 6.63 9.87 -12.76
CA PRO A 58 6.30 10.59 -11.53
C PRO A 58 7.31 10.32 -10.42
N VAL A 59 7.98 9.18 -10.45
CA VAL A 59 9.10 8.80 -9.60
C VAL A 59 10.28 8.38 -10.46
N LEU A 60 11.50 8.72 -10.03
CA LEU A 60 12.74 8.40 -10.73
C LEU A 60 13.64 7.58 -9.82
N ASN A 61 14.01 6.37 -10.24
CA ASN A 61 15.00 5.58 -9.51
C ASN A 61 16.33 6.35 -9.48
N LYS A 62 16.88 6.57 -8.29
CA LYS A 62 18.17 7.23 -8.07
C LYS A 62 19.27 6.20 -7.95
N TYR A 63 19.04 5.15 -7.19
CA TYR A 63 19.95 4.03 -7.00
C TYR A 63 19.27 2.88 -6.27
N ASN A 64 19.87 1.71 -6.40
CA ASN A 64 19.61 0.54 -5.58
C ASN A 64 20.85 0.25 -4.74
N LEU A 65 20.65 -0.09 -3.47
CA LEU A 65 21.71 -0.41 -2.52
C LEU A 65 21.49 -1.82 -1.98
N PRO A 66 22.41 -2.77 -2.23
CA PRO A 66 22.35 -4.09 -1.65
C PRO A 66 22.49 -4.03 -0.12
N ILE A 67 21.53 -4.62 0.61
CA ILE A 67 21.51 -4.68 2.06
C ILE A 67 21.74 -6.10 2.61
N LYS A 68 22.05 -7.05 1.74
CA LYS A 68 22.45 -8.44 2.00
C LYS A 68 21.36 -9.38 2.50
N PHE A 69 20.32 -8.88 3.18
CA PHE A 69 19.29 -9.71 3.79
C PHE A 69 17.90 -9.16 3.49
N ASN A 70 17.00 -10.04 3.11
CA ASN A 70 15.59 -9.72 2.88
C ASN A 70 14.75 -9.66 4.18
N SER A 71 15.37 -9.86 5.35
CA SER A 71 14.71 -9.78 6.66
C SER A 71 14.53 -8.36 7.19
N TYR A 72 15.06 -7.35 6.50
CA TYR A 72 14.90 -5.95 6.89
C TYR A 72 13.49 -5.42 6.64
N TYR A 73 13.08 -4.46 7.48
CA TYR A 73 11.86 -3.66 7.34
C TYR A 73 12.16 -2.20 7.69
N ILE A 74 11.31 -1.27 7.26
CA ILE A 74 11.47 0.16 7.51
C ILE A 74 11.03 0.47 8.96
N ALA A 75 11.99 0.77 9.83
CA ALA A 75 11.73 1.12 11.22
C ALA A 75 11.44 2.64 11.38
N GLY A 76 12.11 3.49 10.60
CA GLY A 76 11.90 4.92 10.62
C GLY A 76 12.93 5.69 9.82
N TYR A 77 12.76 7.01 9.81
CA TYR A 77 13.62 7.95 9.09
C TYR A 77 13.80 9.22 9.90
N GLU A 78 15.02 9.71 10.01
CA GLU A 78 15.34 10.95 10.72
C GLU A 78 16.63 11.54 10.17
N ASN A 79 16.62 12.82 9.81
CA ASN A 79 17.81 13.57 9.38
C ASN A 79 18.63 12.85 8.27
N GLU A 80 17.97 12.49 7.16
CA GLU A 80 18.57 11.79 6.00
C GLU A 80 19.05 10.36 6.30
N LYS A 81 18.81 9.85 7.49
CA LYS A 81 19.13 8.50 7.92
C LYS A 81 17.88 7.63 7.96
N LEU A 82 17.93 6.58 7.17
CA LEU A 82 16.93 5.52 7.20
C LEU A 82 17.37 4.44 8.19
N TYR A 83 16.47 4.03 9.05
CA TYR A 83 16.70 2.95 9.99
C TYR A 83 15.90 1.72 9.57
N LEU A 84 16.61 0.63 9.32
CA LEU A 84 16.02 -0.66 8.98
C LEU A 84 16.12 -1.59 10.18
N GLY A 85 14.97 -2.07 10.68
CA GLY A 85 14.90 -3.14 11.67
C GLY A 85 15.01 -4.50 11.00
N ASN A 86 15.33 -5.53 11.75
CA ASN A 86 15.53 -6.87 11.23
C ASN A 86 14.64 -7.88 11.95
N THR A 87 13.84 -8.66 11.21
CA THR A 87 12.89 -9.63 11.79
C THR A 87 13.59 -10.85 12.38
N THR A 88 14.77 -11.22 11.89
CA THR A 88 15.56 -12.38 12.36
C THR A 88 16.56 -12.01 13.45
N ALA A 89 16.91 -10.72 13.57
CA ALA A 89 17.77 -10.17 14.60
C ALA A 89 17.11 -8.93 15.22
N PRO A 90 16.10 -9.11 16.10
CA PRO A 90 15.17 -8.04 16.49
C PRO A 90 15.79 -6.81 17.15
N LEU A 91 16.97 -6.93 17.75
CA LEU A 91 17.69 -5.80 18.37
C LEU A 91 18.80 -5.22 17.47
N HIS A 92 18.84 -5.66 16.21
CA HIS A 92 19.78 -5.16 15.23
C HIS A 92 19.10 -4.16 14.30
N LEU A 93 19.76 -3.02 14.09
CA LEU A 93 19.37 -2.01 13.09
C LEU A 93 20.48 -1.85 12.06
N LEU A 94 20.08 -1.56 10.83
CA LEU A 94 20.94 -1.01 9.80
C LEU A 94 20.56 0.44 9.58
N GLU A 95 21.45 1.38 9.93
CA GLU A 95 21.34 2.79 9.56
C GLU A 95 21.91 2.97 8.16
N VAL A 96 21.17 3.65 7.29
CA VAL A 96 21.58 3.99 5.93
C VAL A 96 21.41 5.48 5.73
N ASN A 97 22.49 6.19 5.44
CA ASN A 97 22.40 7.57 4.98
C ASN A 97 21.99 7.57 3.51
N ILE A 98 20.79 8.09 3.20
CA ILE A 98 20.23 8.01 1.84
C ILE A 98 20.96 8.89 0.82
N LYS A 99 21.74 9.90 1.25
CA LYS A 99 22.52 10.76 0.36
C LYS A 99 23.92 10.22 0.09
N THR A 100 24.66 9.85 1.15
CA THR A 100 26.03 9.34 1.03
C THR A 100 26.09 7.85 0.74
N LYS A 101 24.99 7.10 1.02
CA LYS A 101 24.89 5.65 0.93
C LYS A 101 25.71 4.89 1.97
N ASP A 102 26.26 5.60 2.95
CA ASP A 102 26.98 4.97 4.05
C ASP A 102 26.02 4.15 4.91
N THR A 103 26.52 3.02 5.38
CA THR A 103 25.76 2.09 6.23
C THR A 103 26.46 1.87 7.56
N THR A 104 25.69 1.81 8.64
CA THR A 104 26.19 1.53 9.98
C THR A 104 25.31 0.48 10.66
N HIS A 105 25.94 -0.58 11.18
CA HIS A 105 25.26 -1.58 11.97
C HIS A 105 25.15 -1.14 13.42
N ILE A 106 23.95 -1.21 13.98
CA ILE A 106 23.65 -0.78 15.34
C ILE A 106 23.03 -1.94 16.11
N THR A 107 23.47 -2.13 17.37
CA THR A 107 22.87 -3.08 18.28
C THR A 107 22.20 -2.33 19.42
N ILE A 108 20.90 -2.54 19.61
CA ILE A 108 20.14 -1.97 20.72
C ILE A 108 20.40 -2.77 21.99
N LYS A 109 20.59 -2.06 23.11
CA LYS A 109 20.74 -2.64 24.44
C LYS A 109 19.48 -2.35 25.25
N LEU A 110 18.85 -3.39 25.79
CA LEU A 110 17.70 -3.28 26.69
C LEU A 110 18.18 -3.36 28.14
N ASP A 111 17.48 -2.68 29.04
CA ASP A 111 17.70 -2.77 30.50
C ASP A 111 17.14 -4.07 31.11
N GLU A 112 16.17 -4.72 30.45
CA GLU A 112 15.62 -6.02 30.81
C GLU A 112 15.66 -6.94 29.59
N THR A 113 16.33 -8.09 29.68
CA THR A 113 16.51 -9.04 28.57
C THR A 113 15.83 -10.39 28.79
N ASP A 114 15.38 -10.67 30.00
CA ASP A 114 14.71 -11.92 30.40
C ASP A 114 13.20 -11.84 30.07
N LEU A 115 12.87 -11.59 28.79
CA LEU A 115 11.51 -11.57 28.28
C LEU A 115 11.36 -12.58 27.15
N PRO A 116 10.23 -13.30 27.08
CA PRO A 116 9.98 -14.30 26.06
C PRO A 116 9.55 -13.64 24.73
N PHE A 117 10.45 -12.89 24.10
CA PHE A 117 10.21 -12.19 22.84
C PHE A 117 9.58 -13.11 21.78
N ARG A 118 8.52 -12.63 21.10
CA ARG A 118 7.83 -13.37 20.03
C ARG A 118 7.78 -12.63 18.69
N SER A 119 7.40 -11.34 18.72
CA SER A 119 7.16 -10.55 17.51
C SER A 119 7.64 -9.11 17.70
N VAL A 120 8.94 -8.97 17.95
CA VAL A 120 9.56 -7.66 18.20
C VAL A 120 9.56 -6.83 16.93
N ASN A 121 9.11 -5.59 17.06
CA ASN A 121 9.16 -4.58 16.02
C ASN A 121 9.72 -3.27 16.57
N ILE A 122 10.53 -2.57 15.77
CA ILE A 122 11.11 -1.28 16.14
C ILE A 122 10.47 -0.21 15.28
N LYS A 123 10.04 0.88 15.91
CA LYS A 123 9.56 2.09 15.20
C LYS A 123 10.17 3.33 15.82
N PHE A 124 10.34 4.34 14.99
CA PHE A 124 10.96 5.61 15.33
C PHE A 124 9.92 6.73 15.41
N HIS A 125 10.07 7.55 16.42
CA HIS A 125 9.46 8.88 16.52
C HIS A 125 10.46 9.78 17.26
N ALA A 126 11.16 10.60 16.48
CA ALA A 126 12.24 11.42 17.02
C ALA A 126 11.78 12.28 18.22
N PRO A 127 12.60 12.40 19.24
CA PRO A 127 13.99 11.94 19.37
C PRO A 127 14.14 10.49 19.90
N TYR A 128 13.07 9.69 19.90
CA TYR A 128 13.04 8.34 20.46
C TYR A 128 12.84 7.26 19.42
N PHE A 129 13.26 6.05 19.77
CA PHE A 129 12.86 4.80 19.15
C PHE A 129 12.16 3.92 20.18
N PHE A 130 11.30 3.02 19.69
CA PHE A 130 10.50 2.11 20.50
C PHE A 130 10.75 0.68 20.04
N VAL A 131 11.05 -0.22 20.98
CA VAL A 131 11.15 -1.66 20.74
C VAL A 131 9.92 -2.29 21.37
N MET A 132 9.08 -2.93 20.57
CA MET A 132 7.73 -3.31 20.94
C MET A 132 7.45 -4.76 20.59
N ASP A 133 6.79 -5.48 21.50
CA ASP A 133 6.17 -6.77 21.22
C ASP A 133 4.75 -6.74 21.77
N GLY A 134 3.75 -6.93 20.89
CA GLY A 134 2.35 -6.85 21.31
C GLY A 134 1.78 -8.21 21.72
N ALA A 135 2.42 -9.31 21.32
CA ALA A 135 2.04 -10.66 21.72
C ALA A 135 2.49 -10.96 23.16
N ILE A 136 3.66 -10.46 23.54
CA ILE A 136 4.13 -10.34 24.90
C ILE A 136 4.13 -8.84 25.21
N PRO A 137 3.13 -8.31 25.94
CA PRO A 137 2.81 -6.89 25.90
C PRO A 137 3.83 -6.02 26.64
N PHE A 138 4.93 -5.73 25.96
CA PHE A 138 5.92 -4.79 26.46
C PHE A 138 6.35 -3.78 25.39
N ILE A 139 6.79 -2.63 25.84
CA ILE A 139 7.39 -1.57 25.05
C ILE A 139 8.60 -1.04 25.78
N PHE A 140 9.76 -1.01 25.10
CA PHE A 140 10.94 -0.29 25.53
C PHE A 140 11.05 1.00 24.75
N ARG A 141 11.57 2.05 25.37
CA ARG A 141 11.83 3.33 24.72
C ARG A 141 13.28 3.73 24.95
N GLY A 142 13.98 4.09 23.89
CA GLY A 142 15.35 4.58 23.91
C GLY A 142 15.50 5.87 23.12
N ARG A 143 16.57 6.62 23.38
CA ARG A 143 16.90 7.82 22.62
C ARG A 143 17.77 7.46 21.41
N ILE A 144 17.44 8.05 20.26
CA ILE A 144 18.24 7.92 19.04
C ILE A 144 19.66 8.43 19.31
N GLY A 145 20.66 7.62 18.94
CA GLY A 145 22.07 7.90 19.19
C GLY A 145 22.62 7.18 20.43
N ASP A 146 21.84 6.99 21.48
CA ASP A 146 22.28 6.28 22.69
C ASP A 146 22.21 4.77 22.54
N TRP A 147 21.22 4.30 21.76
CA TRP A 147 20.93 2.89 21.45
C TRP A 147 20.74 2.01 22.68
N LYS A 148 20.32 2.65 23.78
CA LYS A 148 19.88 1.99 25.01
C LYS A 148 18.40 2.28 25.19
N ALA A 149 17.63 1.24 25.48
CA ALA A 149 16.20 1.39 25.69
C ALA A 149 15.81 0.81 27.05
N ASN A 150 15.02 1.59 27.78
CA ASN A 150 14.50 1.22 29.08
C ASN A 150 13.06 0.78 28.97
N LEU A 151 12.64 -0.12 29.85
CA LEU A 151 11.28 -0.60 29.90
C LEU A 151 10.31 0.56 30.12
N TRP A 152 9.46 0.80 29.14
CA TRP A 152 8.49 1.89 29.13
C TRP A 152 7.09 1.41 29.52
N MET A 153 6.67 0.22 29.04
CA MET A 153 5.39 -0.42 29.37
C MET A 153 5.57 -1.94 29.46
N LYS A 154 4.91 -2.57 30.46
CA LYS A 154 4.81 -4.01 30.61
C LYS A 154 3.40 -4.39 31.06
N ASP A 155 2.82 -5.43 30.45
CA ASP A 155 1.56 -6.07 30.85
C ASP A 155 0.34 -5.13 30.95
N LYS A 156 0.27 -4.07 30.10
CA LYS A 156 -0.86 -3.13 30.12
C LYS A 156 -1.82 -3.31 28.94
N ALA A 157 -1.31 -3.60 27.75
CA ALA A 157 -2.14 -3.77 26.55
C ALA A 157 -1.49 -4.73 25.56
N TYR A 158 -2.26 -5.71 25.10
CA TYR A 158 -1.92 -6.53 23.93
C TYR A 158 -2.22 -5.75 22.67
N PHE A 159 -1.44 -5.94 21.62
CA PHE A 159 -1.69 -5.33 20.30
C PHE A 159 -1.06 -6.14 19.18
N ASP A 160 -1.67 -6.08 17.98
CA ASP A 160 -1.10 -6.68 16.77
C ASP A 160 -0.08 -5.73 16.12
N LYS A 161 -0.39 -4.43 16.12
CA LYS A 161 0.46 -3.37 15.56
C LYS A 161 0.43 -2.15 16.46
N ALA A 162 1.59 -1.49 16.59
CA ALA A 162 1.71 -0.21 17.26
C ALA A 162 2.60 0.75 16.46
N ILE A 163 2.24 2.03 16.41
CA ILE A 163 3.00 3.09 15.75
C ILE A 163 3.10 4.28 16.72
N PRO A 164 4.31 4.71 17.11
CA PRO A 164 4.46 5.91 17.92
C PRO A 164 4.07 7.16 17.12
N ILE A 165 3.32 8.05 17.76
CA ILE A 165 2.87 9.33 17.19
C ILE A 165 3.38 10.52 17.99
N ASP A 166 3.81 10.28 19.22
CA ASP A 166 4.42 11.25 20.10
C ASP A 166 5.45 10.52 20.98
N THR A 167 6.21 11.28 21.73
CA THR A 167 7.18 10.77 22.72
C THR A 167 6.54 9.88 23.78
N ASN A 168 5.25 10.08 24.07
CA ASN A 168 4.50 9.38 25.12
C ASN A 168 3.18 8.75 24.61
N LYS A 169 2.92 8.77 23.29
CA LYS A 169 1.66 8.27 22.73
C LYS A 169 1.90 7.36 21.53
N LEU A 170 1.24 6.21 21.54
CA LEU A 170 1.29 5.23 20.45
C LEU A 170 -0.12 4.88 20.00
N TYR A 171 -0.35 4.78 18.69
CA TYR A 171 -1.52 4.12 18.14
C TYR A 171 -1.35 2.62 18.16
N ILE A 172 -2.44 1.91 18.45
CA ILE A 172 -2.47 0.46 18.45
C ILE A 172 -3.66 -0.07 17.64
N ASN A 173 -3.46 -1.25 17.06
CA ASN A 173 -4.49 -2.11 16.53
C ASN A 173 -4.53 -3.37 17.41
N THR A 174 -5.69 -3.68 17.96
CA THR A 174 -5.88 -4.79 18.88
C THR A 174 -7.25 -5.45 18.74
N ILE A 175 -7.50 -6.52 19.45
CA ILE A 175 -8.83 -7.10 19.62
C ILE A 175 -9.36 -6.69 21.00
N SER A 176 -10.54 -6.06 21.00
CA SER A 176 -11.20 -5.65 22.24
C SER A 176 -11.69 -6.86 23.02
N THR A 177 -11.39 -6.90 24.32
CA THR A 177 -11.89 -7.94 25.23
C THR A 177 -13.40 -7.85 25.51
N GLN A 178 -14.00 -6.69 25.24
CA GLN A 178 -15.43 -6.45 25.43
C GLN A 178 -16.24 -6.88 24.23
N THR A 179 -15.81 -6.52 23.01
CA THR A 179 -16.56 -6.77 21.79
C THR A 179 -16.05 -8.00 21.03
N HIS A 180 -14.89 -8.53 21.38
CA HIS A 180 -14.16 -9.58 20.65
C HIS A 180 -13.92 -9.25 19.17
N MET A 181 -13.97 -7.95 18.82
CA MET A 181 -13.71 -7.45 17.48
C MET A 181 -12.40 -6.65 17.46
N ARG A 182 -11.82 -6.55 16.28
CA ARG A 182 -10.66 -5.69 16.01
C ARG A 182 -11.06 -4.24 16.24
N THR A 183 -10.18 -3.50 16.89
CA THR A 183 -10.39 -2.09 17.20
C THR A 183 -9.09 -1.30 17.11
N LEU A 184 -9.21 -0.02 16.92
CA LEU A 184 -8.10 0.93 17.05
C LEU A 184 -8.12 1.58 18.43
N GLY A 185 -6.94 1.89 18.92
CA GLY A 185 -6.77 2.54 20.21
C GLY A 185 -5.50 3.37 20.27
N HIS A 186 -5.29 4.01 21.38
CA HIS A 186 -4.00 4.57 21.72
C HIS A 186 -3.58 4.24 23.16
N ILE A 187 -2.28 4.10 23.35
CA ILE A 187 -1.62 4.02 24.64
C ILE A 187 -0.94 5.36 24.86
N GLU A 188 -1.23 6.00 25.98
CA GLU A 188 -0.62 7.26 26.38
C GLU A 188 -0.03 7.13 27.78
N LYS A 189 1.17 7.63 27.98
CA LYS A 189 1.83 7.68 29.27
C LYS A 189 1.93 9.13 29.74
N LEU A 190 1.09 9.48 30.68
CA LEU A 190 1.20 10.70 31.49
C LEU A 190 1.87 10.31 32.83
N ASP A 191 1.25 10.61 33.95
CA ASP A 191 1.68 10.07 35.27
C ASP A 191 1.41 8.56 35.33
N ASN A 192 0.28 8.12 34.77
CA ASN A 192 -0.11 6.73 34.62
C ASN A 192 -0.39 6.39 33.15
N PHE A 193 -0.44 5.10 32.82
CA PHE A 193 -0.87 4.63 31.51
C PHE A 193 -2.38 4.81 31.33
N ARG A 194 -2.74 5.43 30.23
CA ARG A 194 -4.12 5.53 29.73
C ARG A 194 -4.21 4.75 28.42
N ILE A 195 -5.16 3.82 28.36
CA ILE A 195 -5.47 3.06 27.15
C ILE A 195 -6.89 3.41 26.76
N VAL A 196 -7.04 3.93 25.55
CA VAL A 196 -8.34 4.32 24.99
C VAL A 196 -8.56 3.51 23.71
N LEU A 197 -9.69 2.81 23.65
CA LEU A 197 -10.11 2.05 22.46
C LEU A 197 -11.34 2.73 21.84
N ASN A 198 -11.32 2.90 20.51
CA ASN A 198 -12.48 3.34 19.75
C ASN A 198 -13.08 2.11 19.06
N THR A 199 -14.03 1.44 19.74
CA THR A 199 -14.62 0.18 19.29
C THR A 199 -15.55 0.31 18.09
N ASP A 200 -16.01 1.52 17.79
CA ASP A 200 -17.03 1.77 16.76
C ASP A 200 -16.43 2.30 15.45
N ILE A 201 -15.14 2.63 15.45
CA ILE A 201 -14.51 3.27 14.29
C ILE A 201 -14.33 2.33 13.10
N LEU A 202 -14.14 1.03 13.34
CA LEU A 202 -14.04 0.00 12.32
C LEU A 202 -15.41 -0.58 11.97
N GLU A 203 -15.89 -0.32 10.77
CA GLU A 203 -17.20 -0.80 10.32
C GLU A 203 -17.17 -2.29 9.93
N LYS A 204 -17.74 -3.13 10.76
CA LYS A 204 -17.91 -4.56 10.52
C LYS A 204 -18.83 -4.83 9.33
N GLN A 205 -18.45 -5.78 8.48
CA GLN A 205 -19.24 -6.29 7.36
C GLN A 205 -19.57 -7.79 7.51
N ILE A 206 -18.68 -8.58 8.12
CA ILE A 206 -18.78 -10.03 8.25
C ILE A 206 -18.61 -10.45 9.72
N ASP A 207 -17.37 -10.49 10.21
CA ASP A 207 -17.04 -10.97 11.57
C ASP A 207 -16.48 -9.88 12.50
N GLY A 208 -15.98 -8.79 11.95
CA GLY A 208 -15.38 -7.70 12.71
C GLY A 208 -13.96 -7.99 13.19
N VAL A 209 -13.33 -9.05 12.69
CA VAL A 209 -11.93 -9.41 12.96
C VAL A 209 -11.13 -9.39 11.67
N PHE A 210 -11.49 -10.26 10.72
CA PHE A 210 -10.80 -10.36 9.44
C PHE A 210 -11.25 -9.29 8.43
N ASP A 211 -12.56 -9.06 8.30
CA ASP A 211 -13.11 -8.11 7.33
C ASP A 211 -12.75 -6.66 7.60
N VAL A 212 -12.37 -6.35 8.83
CA VAL A 212 -11.90 -5.02 9.24
C VAL A 212 -10.38 -4.92 9.37
N ASP A 213 -9.63 -5.97 9.03
CA ASP A 213 -8.17 -5.89 9.06
C ASP A 213 -7.62 -4.94 8.00
N GLY A 214 -6.47 -4.31 8.30
CA GLY A 214 -5.95 -3.26 7.44
C GLY A 214 -4.54 -2.78 7.80
N ILE A 215 -4.17 -1.70 7.14
CA ILE A 215 -2.88 -1.04 7.23
C ILE A 215 -3.04 0.21 8.08
N MET A 216 -2.20 0.35 9.10
CA MET A 216 -2.02 1.60 9.82
C MET A 216 -0.90 2.41 9.17
N ALA A 217 -1.16 3.67 8.88
CA ALA A 217 -0.16 4.59 8.36
C ALA A 217 -0.27 5.94 9.09
N VAL A 218 0.85 6.52 9.45
CA VAL A 218 0.89 7.81 10.16
C VAL A 218 1.70 8.80 9.33
N SER A 219 1.17 10.01 9.20
CA SER A 219 1.91 11.12 8.62
C SER A 219 2.72 11.81 9.71
N PRO A 220 4.07 11.77 9.64
CA PRO A 220 4.91 12.36 10.68
C PRO A 220 4.67 13.86 10.91
N ASN A 221 4.30 14.59 9.86
CA ASN A 221 4.22 16.05 9.89
C ASN A 221 2.87 16.60 10.38
N ASN A 222 1.79 15.80 10.38
CA ASN A 222 0.46 16.26 10.75
C ASN A 222 -0.28 15.34 11.72
N GLN A 223 0.43 14.38 12.29
CA GLN A 223 -0.09 13.45 13.30
C GLN A 223 -1.43 12.79 12.90
N THR A 224 -1.64 12.63 11.60
CA THR A 224 -2.85 12.02 11.06
C THR A 224 -2.63 10.53 10.93
N LEU A 225 -3.53 9.74 11.51
CA LEU A 225 -3.57 8.30 11.35
C LEU A 225 -4.46 7.95 10.16
N GLY A 226 -3.90 7.21 9.20
CA GLY A 226 -4.67 6.53 8.16
C GLY A 226 -4.90 5.08 8.51
N TYR A 227 -6.09 4.58 8.22
CA TYR A 227 -6.41 3.17 8.26
C TYR A 227 -6.99 2.72 6.93
N ILE A 228 -6.33 1.80 6.23
CA ILE A 228 -6.67 1.35 4.90
C ILE A 228 -7.05 -0.13 4.97
N TYR A 229 -8.31 -0.49 4.67
CA TYR A 229 -8.76 -1.86 4.74
C TYR A 229 -8.10 -2.73 3.67
N PHE A 230 -7.68 -3.95 4.03
CA PHE A 230 -7.06 -4.88 3.08
C PHE A 230 -8.05 -5.37 2.01
N TYR A 231 -9.29 -5.64 2.38
CA TYR A 231 -10.22 -6.45 1.59
C TYR A 231 -11.36 -5.67 0.95
N ARG A 232 -11.32 -4.33 1.07
CA ARG A 232 -12.29 -3.43 0.43
C ARG A 232 -11.66 -2.10 0.04
N ASN A 233 -12.34 -1.38 -0.87
CA ASN A 233 -11.87 -0.13 -1.43
C ASN A 233 -12.02 1.09 -0.48
N GLN A 234 -11.91 0.88 0.81
CA GLN A 234 -12.15 1.95 1.79
C GLN A 234 -10.90 2.25 2.61
N PHE A 235 -10.73 3.54 2.92
CA PHE A 235 -9.78 4.01 3.90
C PHE A 235 -10.39 5.15 4.74
N MET A 236 -9.81 5.40 5.88
CA MET A 236 -10.21 6.49 6.76
C MET A 236 -9.00 7.20 7.35
N LEU A 237 -9.20 8.46 7.70
CA LEU A 237 -8.24 9.33 8.36
C LEU A 237 -8.83 9.75 9.70
N MET A 238 -7.99 9.76 10.72
CA MET A 238 -8.31 10.09 12.10
C MET A 238 -7.27 11.06 12.65
N ASP A 239 -7.65 11.80 13.64
CA ASP A 239 -6.75 12.66 14.41
C ASP A 239 -6.01 11.90 15.53
N SER A 240 -5.28 12.64 16.36
CA SER A 240 -4.51 12.11 17.48
C SER A 240 -5.35 11.47 18.59
N ASP A 241 -6.64 11.68 18.61
CA ASP A 241 -7.56 11.11 19.59
C ASP A 241 -8.49 10.04 19.00
N LEU A 242 -8.20 9.60 17.77
CA LEU A 242 -8.96 8.61 17.01
C LEU A 242 -10.35 9.09 16.59
N GLU A 243 -10.56 10.40 16.57
CA GLU A 243 -11.77 10.95 16.01
C GLU A 243 -11.71 10.94 14.48
N LEU A 244 -12.80 10.49 13.86
CA LEU A 244 -12.87 10.32 12.41
C LEU A 244 -12.87 11.69 11.71
N ILE A 245 -11.77 12.00 10.99
CA ILE A 245 -11.70 13.19 10.13
C ILE A 245 -12.45 12.91 8.82
N LYS A 246 -12.20 11.77 8.20
CA LYS A 246 -12.74 11.46 6.88
C LYS A 246 -12.72 9.98 6.57
N ARG A 247 -13.79 9.51 5.88
CA ARG A 247 -13.88 8.17 5.31
C ARG A 247 -14.04 8.29 3.81
N GLN A 248 -13.26 7.55 3.05
CA GLN A 248 -13.18 7.66 1.59
C GLN A 248 -12.98 6.30 0.94
N ASN A 249 -13.22 6.25 -0.37
CA ASN A 249 -12.97 5.05 -1.15
C ASN A 249 -11.76 5.26 -2.09
N THR A 250 -11.03 4.17 -2.33
CA THR A 250 -10.08 4.09 -3.44
C THR A 250 -10.85 3.98 -4.77
N ILE A 251 -10.14 4.05 -5.88
CA ILE A 251 -10.74 3.88 -7.22
C ILE A 251 -11.20 2.44 -7.49
N ASP A 252 -10.81 1.47 -6.67
CA ASP A 252 -11.28 0.10 -6.81
C ASP A 252 -12.79 0.00 -6.55
N THR A 253 -13.44 -1.02 -7.10
CA THR A 253 -14.90 -1.22 -7.03
C THR A 253 -15.35 -2.22 -5.97
N VAL A 254 -14.42 -2.84 -5.25
CA VAL A 254 -14.73 -3.82 -4.19
C VAL A 254 -15.14 -3.12 -2.91
N GLN A 255 -16.44 -2.93 -2.70
CA GLN A 255 -16.99 -2.27 -1.51
C GLN A 255 -17.17 -3.22 -0.32
N LYS A 256 -17.34 -4.51 -0.57
CA LYS A 256 -17.54 -5.54 0.46
C LYS A 256 -16.38 -6.52 0.46
N ALA A 257 -15.87 -6.82 1.64
CA ALA A 257 -14.83 -7.83 1.83
C ALA A 257 -15.29 -9.20 1.31
N GLN A 258 -14.48 -9.84 0.46
CA GLN A 258 -14.75 -11.16 -0.10
C GLN A 258 -13.95 -12.20 0.68
N ILE A 259 -14.43 -12.51 1.89
CA ILE A 259 -13.81 -13.43 2.84
C ILE A 259 -14.74 -14.61 3.06
N LYS A 260 -14.18 -15.82 3.08
CA LYS A 260 -14.90 -17.06 3.42
C LYS A 260 -14.33 -17.59 4.72
N LEU A 261 -15.15 -17.65 5.77
CA LEU A 261 -14.77 -18.15 7.08
C LEU A 261 -15.18 -19.63 7.26
N SER A 262 -14.44 -20.36 8.10
CA SER A 262 -14.86 -21.64 8.64
C SER A 262 -16.00 -21.42 9.63
N GLU A 263 -16.73 -22.48 9.93
CA GLU A 263 -17.61 -22.48 11.10
C GLU A 263 -16.78 -22.29 12.36
N ILE A 264 -17.37 -21.61 13.34
CA ILE A 264 -16.74 -21.35 14.62
C ILE A 264 -16.37 -22.69 15.27
N ASN A 265 -15.11 -22.88 15.62
CA ASN A 265 -14.66 -24.10 16.31
C ASN A 265 -15.13 -24.12 17.79
N ILE A 266 -14.86 -25.24 18.49
CA ILE A 266 -15.24 -25.43 19.91
C ILE A 266 -14.64 -24.33 20.82
N LYS A 267 -13.56 -23.65 20.38
CA LYS A 267 -12.92 -22.56 21.11
C LYS A 267 -13.50 -21.17 20.77
N GLY A 268 -14.49 -21.08 19.89
CA GLY A 268 -15.06 -19.81 19.45
C GLY A 268 -14.23 -19.08 18.40
N GLU A 269 -13.26 -19.75 17.76
CA GLU A 269 -12.35 -19.17 16.78
C GLU A 269 -12.80 -19.50 15.36
N SER A 270 -12.75 -18.53 14.45
CA SER A 270 -12.96 -18.71 13.02
C SER A 270 -11.63 -18.61 12.29
N GLU A 271 -11.49 -19.32 11.18
CA GLU A 271 -10.34 -19.26 10.29
C GLU A 271 -10.79 -18.94 8.87
N MET A 272 -9.90 -18.36 8.08
CA MET A 272 -10.16 -18.17 6.65
C MET A 272 -10.08 -19.49 5.90
N LYS A 273 -11.16 -19.91 5.23
CA LYS A 273 -11.22 -21.15 4.42
C LYS A 273 -10.35 -21.08 3.16
N ALA A 274 -10.08 -19.88 2.65
CA ALA A 274 -9.29 -19.64 1.45
C ALA A 274 -8.66 -18.26 1.52
N PRO A 275 -7.56 -18.03 0.78
CA PRO A 275 -6.98 -16.68 0.68
C PRO A 275 -8.03 -15.67 0.21
N PRO A 276 -8.23 -14.56 0.93
CA PRO A 276 -9.21 -13.54 0.57
C PRO A 276 -8.75 -12.70 -0.62
N LEU A 277 -9.70 -12.01 -1.25
CA LEU A 277 -9.37 -11.01 -2.27
C LEU A 277 -8.74 -9.78 -1.61
N VAL A 278 -7.43 -9.61 -1.80
CA VAL A 278 -6.70 -8.44 -1.31
C VAL A 278 -6.87 -7.28 -2.31
N VAL A 279 -7.37 -6.16 -1.83
CA VAL A 279 -7.53 -4.91 -2.61
C VAL A 279 -6.33 -4.00 -2.41
N ASN A 280 -5.95 -3.74 -1.17
CA ASN A 280 -4.84 -2.89 -0.78
C ASN A 280 -3.82 -3.71 0.00
N ARG A 281 -2.53 -3.67 -0.37
CA ARG A 281 -1.47 -4.47 0.28
C ARG A 281 -0.64 -3.67 1.28
N MET A 282 -0.26 -2.47 0.88
CA MET A 282 0.60 -1.57 1.65
C MET A 282 0.15 -0.14 1.44
N ALA A 283 0.41 0.71 2.40
CA ALA A 283 0.14 2.14 2.26
C ALA A 283 1.08 2.96 3.12
N THR A 284 1.34 4.19 2.69
CA THR A 284 2.04 5.20 3.45
C THR A 284 1.38 6.56 3.25
N ILE A 285 1.41 7.39 4.29
CA ILE A 285 0.95 8.78 4.22
C ILE A 285 2.17 9.69 4.23
N TYR A 286 2.18 10.61 3.30
CA TYR A 286 3.15 11.70 3.30
C TYR A 286 2.42 13.03 3.14
N ASN A 287 2.24 13.72 4.25
CA ASN A 287 1.43 14.95 4.36
C ASN A 287 0.00 14.76 3.82
N ASP A 288 -0.39 15.48 2.79
CA ASP A 288 -1.74 15.42 2.21
C ASP A 288 -1.94 14.25 1.22
N LEU A 289 -0.88 13.47 0.96
CA LEU A 289 -0.91 12.37 0.01
C LEU A 289 -0.93 11.02 0.73
N LEU A 290 -1.78 10.14 0.22
CA LEU A 290 -1.85 8.74 0.59
C LEU A 290 -1.41 7.91 -0.62
N PHE A 291 -0.39 7.09 -0.44
CA PHE A 291 0.13 6.15 -1.43
C PHE A 291 -0.34 4.76 -1.04
N ILE A 292 -0.99 4.06 -1.96
CA ILE A 292 -1.52 2.71 -1.72
C ILE A 292 -0.97 1.75 -2.77
N ASN A 293 -0.35 0.66 -2.35
CA ASN A 293 -0.06 -0.46 -3.24
C ASN A 293 -1.34 -1.26 -3.46
N SER A 294 -1.89 -1.16 -4.66
CA SER A 294 -3.06 -1.90 -5.10
C SER A 294 -2.67 -3.25 -5.70
N ASN A 295 -3.36 -4.29 -5.31
CA ASN A 295 -3.16 -5.65 -5.84
C ASN A 295 -4.14 -6.01 -6.97
N ARG A 296 -4.77 -5.01 -7.59
CA ARG A 296 -5.84 -5.21 -8.57
C ARG A 296 -5.60 -4.42 -9.84
N LEU A 297 -5.88 -5.04 -10.97
CA LEU A 297 -5.76 -4.41 -12.29
C LEU A 297 -6.95 -3.50 -12.57
N GLY A 298 -6.70 -2.34 -13.18
CA GLY A 298 -7.71 -1.51 -13.80
C GLY A 298 -8.19 -2.09 -15.13
N LYS A 299 -9.21 -1.47 -15.73
CA LYS A 299 -9.92 -1.98 -16.91
C LYS A 299 -9.01 -2.35 -18.09
N TYR A 300 -8.01 -1.54 -18.38
CA TYR A 300 -7.15 -1.68 -19.55
C TYR A 300 -5.73 -2.15 -19.24
N GLU A 301 -5.49 -2.66 -18.04
CA GLU A 301 -4.15 -3.07 -17.62
C GLU A 301 -3.89 -4.54 -17.98
N LEU A 302 -2.66 -4.82 -18.40
CA LEU A 302 -2.25 -6.18 -18.75
C LEU A 302 -2.03 -7.02 -17.50
N LYS A 303 -2.43 -8.29 -17.53
CA LYS A 303 -2.23 -9.22 -16.41
C LYS A 303 -0.77 -9.47 -16.09
N SER A 304 0.12 -9.36 -17.08
CA SER A 304 1.57 -9.48 -16.89
C SER A 304 2.11 -8.43 -15.92
N MET A 305 1.49 -7.24 -15.89
CA MET A 305 1.96 -6.14 -15.03
C MET A 305 2.01 -6.48 -13.54
N LEU A 306 1.08 -7.30 -13.02
CA LEU A 306 1.14 -7.74 -11.62
C LEU A 306 2.32 -8.69 -11.33
N LYS A 307 2.93 -9.29 -12.37
CA LYS A 307 4.13 -10.11 -12.24
C LYS A 307 5.42 -9.32 -12.43
N GLU A 308 5.34 -8.15 -13.03
CA GLU A 308 6.48 -7.32 -13.42
C GLU A 308 6.66 -6.10 -12.50
N ALA A 309 5.55 -5.63 -11.88
CA ALA A 309 5.58 -4.41 -11.10
C ALA A 309 4.49 -4.38 -10.02
N SER A 310 4.73 -3.59 -9.01
CA SER A 310 3.76 -3.19 -8.00
C SER A 310 3.11 -1.87 -8.40
N ILE A 311 1.78 -1.81 -8.33
CA ILE A 311 1.00 -0.63 -8.71
C ILE A 311 0.83 0.25 -7.46
N ILE A 312 1.23 1.51 -7.55
CA ILE A 312 1.05 2.49 -6.49
C ILE A 312 0.03 3.53 -6.93
N ASP A 313 -1.10 3.59 -6.25
CA ASP A 313 -2.14 4.60 -6.43
C ASP A 313 -1.90 5.78 -5.48
N VAL A 314 -1.99 7.00 -5.98
CA VAL A 314 -1.79 8.23 -5.20
C VAL A 314 -3.11 8.97 -5.05
N TYR A 315 -3.45 9.29 -3.81
CA TYR A 315 -4.65 10.04 -3.43
C TYR A 315 -4.27 11.31 -2.70
N ASN A 316 -4.97 12.41 -2.98
CA ASN A 316 -4.99 13.55 -2.07
C ASN A 316 -6.15 13.36 -1.09
N TRP A 317 -5.84 12.92 0.13
CA TRP A 317 -6.85 12.57 1.10
C TRP A 317 -7.63 13.80 1.63
N LYS A 318 -7.01 14.99 1.69
CA LYS A 318 -7.71 16.22 2.08
C LYS A 318 -8.77 16.62 1.05
N LYS A 319 -8.41 16.60 -0.24
CA LYS A 319 -9.35 16.90 -1.33
C LYS A 319 -10.33 15.75 -1.60
N GLY A 320 -9.97 14.52 -1.23
CA GLY A 320 -10.76 13.34 -1.53
C GLY A 320 -10.64 12.92 -2.99
N SER A 321 -9.49 13.15 -3.63
CA SER A 321 -9.28 12.89 -5.05
C SER A 321 -8.22 11.82 -5.28
N TYR A 322 -8.49 10.93 -6.24
CA TYR A 322 -7.47 10.13 -6.87
C TYR A 322 -6.64 11.01 -7.82
N GLU A 323 -5.32 10.99 -7.66
CA GLU A 323 -4.42 11.84 -8.44
C GLU A 323 -3.85 11.12 -9.66
N PHE A 324 -3.16 10.03 -9.47
CA PHE A 324 -2.57 9.19 -10.53
C PHE A 324 -2.01 7.90 -9.93
N SER A 325 -1.50 7.03 -10.83
CA SER A 325 -0.78 5.82 -10.44
C SER A 325 0.58 5.73 -11.12
N PHE A 326 1.45 4.89 -10.58
CA PHE A 326 2.72 4.55 -11.19
C PHE A 326 3.13 3.12 -10.82
N TYR A 327 4.08 2.60 -11.58
CA TYR A 327 4.67 1.29 -11.35
C TYR A 327 5.99 1.41 -10.60
N LEU A 328 6.19 0.52 -9.61
CA LEU A 328 7.49 0.17 -9.06
C LEU A 328 7.82 -1.21 -9.60
N TYR A 329 8.80 -1.28 -10.49
CA TYR A 329 9.19 -2.53 -11.14
C TYR A 329 9.91 -3.45 -10.18
N ASN A 330 9.68 -4.74 -10.37
CA ASN A 330 10.36 -5.78 -9.62
C ASN A 330 11.87 -5.74 -9.88
N ILE A 331 12.65 -6.23 -8.92
CA ILE A 331 14.07 -6.53 -9.12
C ILE A 331 14.18 -8.05 -9.26
N GLY A 332 14.66 -8.51 -10.41
CA GLY A 332 14.55 -9.91 -10.74
C GLY A 332 13.07 -10.35 -10.81
N ASN A 333 12.69 -11.32 -9.99
CA ASN A 333 11.31 -11.79 -9.86
C ASN A 333 10.61 -11.29 -8.60
N GLU A 334 11.27 -10.45 -7.80
CA GLU A 334 10.80 -10.04 -6.48
C GLU A 334 10.09 -8.68 -6.53
N ALA A 335 8.86 -8.67 -6.02
CA ALA A 335 8.05 -7.47 -5.88
C ALA A 335 8.42 -6.68 -4.62
N ILE A 336 7.92 -5.44 -4.52
CA ILE A 336 8.12 -4.66 -3.31
C ILE A 336 7.56 -5.39 -2.08
N LYS A 337 8.38 -5.43 -1.02
CA LYS A 337 8.02 -5.97 0.28
C LYS A 337 7.44 -4.90 1.20
N GLU A 338 8.00 -3.72 1.16
CA GLU A 338 7.60 -2.56 1.95
C GLU A 338 8.02 -1.29 1.23
N PHE A 339 7.28 -0.20 1.40
CA PHE A 339 7.70 1.12 0.95
C PHE A 339 7.23 2.21 1.90
N SER A 340 7.93 3.33 1.87
CA SER A 340 7.57 4.55 2.61
C SER A 340 8.00 5.79 1.82
N VAL A 341 7.47 6.96 2.21
CA VAL A 341 7.83 8.23 1.59
C VAL A 341 8.33 9.20 2.66
N TYR A 342 9.53 9.72 2.48
CA TYR A 342 10.18 10.70 3.35
C TYR A 342 10.94 11.73 2.49
N ASP A 343 10.87 12.99 2.84
CA ASP A 343 11.66 14.09 2.25
C ASP A 343 11.75 14.06 0.71
N ASN A 344 10.60 13.83 0.02
CA ASN A 344 10.52 13.65 -1.42
C ASN A 344 11.18 12.39 -2.00
N TYR A 345 11.57 11.46 -1.15
CA TYR A 345 12.05 10.16 -1.58
C TYR A 345 11.01 9.08 -1.27
N LEU A 346 10.70 8.28 -2.27
CA LEU A 346 10.03 7.00 -2.06
C LEU A 346 11.13 5.95 -1.87
N ILE A 347 11.07 5.28 -0.74
CA ILE A 347 12.02 4.26 -0.31
C ILE A 347 11.29 2.93 -0.38
N ALA A 348 11.85 1.95 -1.08
CA ALA A 348 11.26 0.62 -1.23
C ALA A 348 12.27 -0.48 -0.88
N LEU A 349 11.81 -1.50 -0.18
CA LEU A 349 12.53 -2.75 0.05
C LEU A 349 12.03 -3.78 -0.96
N ILE A 350 12.96 -4.32 -1.75
CA ILE A 350 12.70 -5.34 -2.77
C ILE A 350 13.76 -6.42 -2.60
N ASP A 351 13.34 -7.59 -2.13
CA ASP A 351 14.25 -8.68 -1.72
C ASP A 351 15.34 -8.19 -0.74
N ASP A 352 16.60 -8.29 -1.11
CA ASP A 352 17.76 -7.84 -0.36
C ASP A 352 18.32 -6.48 -0.84
N GLU A 353 17.50 -5.71 -1.56
CA GLU A 353 17.85 -4.37 -2.04
C GLU A 353 16.99 -3.26 -1.45
N LEU A 354 17.63 -2.15 -1.16
CA LEU A 354 17.02 -0.88 -0.82
C LEU A 354 17.01 0.02 -2.05
N SER A 355 15.83 0.29 -2.59
CA SER A 355 15.64 1.14 -3.77
C SER A 355 15.17 2.53 -3.38
N ILE A 356 15.87 3.55 -3.84
CA ILE A 356 15.56 4.96 -3.58
C ILE A 356 15.07 5.62 -4.86
N TYR A 357 13.87 6.18 -4.80
CA TYR A 357 13.23 6.92 -5.89
C TYR A 357 13.00 8.37 -5.47
N GLU A 358 13.27 9.31 -6.35
CA GLU A 358 12.94 10.72 -6.15
C GLU A 358 11.54 11.03 -6.69
N LEU A 359 10.70 11.70 -5.90
CA LEU A 359 9.42 12.24 -6.34
C LEU A 359 9.67 13.43 -7.27
N THR A 360 9.16 13.39 -8.52
CA THR A 360 9.47 14.42 -9.49
C THR A 360 8.73 15.73 -9.23
N LYS A 361 9.43 16.86 -9.29
CA LYS A 361 8.89 18.20 -9.10
C LYS A 361 7.64 18.45 -9.97
N LYS A 362 7.65 17.97 -11.20
CA LYS A 362 6.54 18.14 -12.17
C LYS A 362 5.18 17.74 -11.61
N TYR A 363 5.10 16.64 -10.84
CA TYR A 363 3.83 16.09 -10.33
C TYR A 363 3.60 16.40 -8.87
N PHE A 364 4.65 16.56 -8.08
CA PHE A 364 4.55 16.70 -6.62
C PHE A 364 4.68 18.14 -6.10
N SER A 365 5.29 19.08 -6.85
CA SER A 365 5.46 20.48 -6.40
C SER A 365 4.16 21.24 -6.13
N LYS A 366 3.04 20.77 -6.67
CA LYS A 366 1.71 21.35 -6.41
C LYS A 366 1.18 21.03 -5.01
N TYR A 367 1.82 20.12 -4.30
CA TYR A 367 1.44 19.77 -2.94
C TYR A 367 2.35 20.51 -1.95
N PRO A 368 1.80 21.05 -0.84
CA PRO A 368 2.58 21.81 0.16
C PRO A 368 3.74 21.02 0.77
N SER A 369 3.63 19.71 0.75
CA SER A 369 4.62 18.77 1.27
C SER A 369 5.90 18.65 0.45
N TYR A 370 5.89 19.06 -0.82
CA TYR A 370 7.07 18.94 -1.66
C TYR A 370 8.13 19.96 -1.25
N GLN A 371 9.24 19.48 -0.72
CA GLN A 371 10.41 20.29 -0.43
C GLN A 371 11.27 20.42 -1.68
N ASP A 372 11.34 21.62 -2.27
CA ASP A 372 12.19 21.86 -3.44
C ASP A 372 13.68 21.75 -3.05
N PRO A 373 14.42 20.74 -3.51
CA PRO A 373 15.83 20.55 -3.14
C PRO A 373 16.71 21.77 -3.46
N GLN A 374 16.32 22.57 -4.48
CA GLN A 374 17.05 23.78 -4.85
C GLN A 374 16.85 24.94 -3.87
N LYS A 375 15.73 24.96 -3.14
CA LYS A 375 15.44 26.01 -2.15
C LYS A 375 16.05 25.73 -0.78
N ILE A 376 16.39 24.49 -0.48
CA ILE A 376 17.03 24.10 0.79
C ILE A 376 18.46 24.64 0.83
N ASN A 377 19.18 24.58 -0.28
CA ASN A 377 20.57 25.05 -0.37
C ASN A 377 20.71 26.58 -0.28
N THR A 378 19.64 27.35 -0.51
CA THR A 378 19.69 28.83 -0.44
C THR A 378 19.36 29.38 0.96
N LYS A 379 18.87 28.55 1.89
CA LYS A 379 18.56 28.99 3.27
C LYS A 379 19.72 28.84 4.26
N ASN A 380 20.86 28.30 3.83
CA ASN A 380 22.07 28.19 4.67
C ASN A 380 23.26 28.82 3.96
N PRO A 381 23.39 30.18 3.93
CA PRO A 381 24.53 30.86 3.33
C PRO A 381 25.81 30.80 4.18
N ASN A 382 25.82 30.11 5.32
CA ASN A 382 26.92 30.13 6.30
C ASN A 382 27.73 28.82 6.38
N ILE A 383 27.90 28.09 5.28
CA ILE A 383 28.95 27.05 5.19
C ILE A 383 29.85 27.41 4.03
N LYS A 384 30.86 28.21 4.33
CA LYS A 384 32.08 28.33 3.55
C LYS A 384 33.18 27.65 4.31
#